data_515c76bbcc8459a75e8e3f02870b8eb5
#
_entry.id   515c76bbcc8459a75e8e3f02870b8eb5
#
_cell.length_a   1.000
_cell.length_b   1.000
_cell.length_c   1.000
_cell.angle_alpha   90.00
_cell.angle_beta   90.00
_cell.angle_gamma   90.00
#
_symmetry.space_group_name_H-M   'P 1'
#
loop_
_entity.id
_entity.type
_entity.pdbx_description
1 polymer ?
#
loop_
_entity_poly.entity_id
_entity_poly.type
_entity_poly.pdbx_seq_one_letter_code
_entity_poly.pdbx_strand_id
1 'polypeptide(L)'
;MSALIEKLNWRYATKKMDPTKSVSEDKVERIVEAARLAPTSSGLQPFEVIVVTNKEVRARIQEIAWNQAQVTEGSHLLVFAAWDNYTADRINYMFDLVNDERGFKNEGFENYRQMLLGMYPGRDPDANFEHAARQAYIGFGMAVAAAAFEGVDATPMEGFEADKLDEILGLREKGLRSVTILPLGYRASEGDWLAPLKKVRRPKDEFVSVVA
;
A
#
# COMPACT_ATOMS: atom_id res chain seq x y z
N MET A 1 -17.99 -9.85 -19.20
CA MET A 1 -16.96 -8.94 -18.63
C MET A 1 -15.98 -9.83 -17.88
N SER A 2 -14.68 -9.52 -17.81
CA SER A 2 -13.78 -10.35 -16.99
C SER A 2 -14.02 -10.14 -15.49
N ALA A 3 -13.77 -11.17 -14.67
CA ALA A 3 -13.96 -11.08 -13.21
C ALA A 3 -13.21 -9.89 -12.60
N LEU A 4 -12.01 -9.57 -13.14
CA LEU A 4 -11.25 -8.40 -12.73
C LEU A 4 -12.05 -7.09 -12.92
N ILE A 5 -12.59 -6.88 -14.10
CA ILE A 5 -13.33 -5.65 -14.41
C ILE A 5 -14.63 -5.55 -13.60
N GLU A 6 -15.30 -6.67 -13.34
CA GLU A 6 -16.49 -6.72 -12.47
C GLU A 6 -16.14 -6.28 -11.05
N LYS A 7 -15.06 -6.83 -10.47
CA LYS A 7 -14.60 -6.47 -9.13
C LYS A 7 -14.12 -5.02 -9.04
N LEU A 8 -13.40 -4.51 -10.04
CA LEU A 8 -12.99 -3.11 -10.09
C LEU A 8 -14.18 -2.16 -10.27
N ASN A 9 -15.26 -2.58 -10.94
CA ASN A 9 -16.50 -1.83 -11.01
C ASN A 9 -17.28 -1.86 -9.70
N TRP A 10 -17.31 -3.02 -9.02
CA TRP A 10 -18.00 -3.20 -7.74
C TRP A 10 -17.40 -2.32 -6.62
N ARG A 11 -16.06 -2.23 -6.53
CA ARG A 11 -15.38 -1.49 -5.48
C ARG A 11 -15.50 0.03 -5.66
N TYR A 12 -15.63 0.75 -4.57
CA TYR A 12 -15.50 2.21 -4.50
C TYR A 12 -14.81 2.61 -3.18
N ALA A 13 -14.53 3.88 -2.96
CA ALA A 13 -14.01 4.38 -1.68
C ALA A 13 -15.16 4.52 -0.69
N THR A 14 -15.48 3.44 0.01
CA THR A 14 -16.58 3.32 0.97
C THR A 14 -16.53 4.43 2.01
N LYS A 15 -17.64 5.13 2.22
CA LYS A 15 -17.70 6.29 3.12
C LYS A 15 -18.25 5.97 4.51
N LYS A 16 -18.97 4.84 4.61
CA LYS A 16 -19.52 4.34 5.88
C LYS A 16 -19.31 2.83 5.95
N MET A 17 -18.61 2.38 6.98
CA MET A 17 -18.42 0.95 7.26
C MET A 17 -19.29 0.51 8.44
N ASP A 18 -19.60 -0.78 8.45
CA ASP A 18 -20.36 -1.42 9.53
C ASP A 18 -19.39 -1.86 10.64
N PRO A 19 -19.35 -1.16 11.79
CA PRO A 19 -18.39 -1.46 12.87
C PRO A 19 -18.70 -2.77 13.60
N THR A 20 -19.83 -3.42 13.31
CA THR A 20 -20.20 -4.72 13.89
C THR A 20 -19.62 -5.90 13.10
N LYS A 21 -19.11 -5.65 11.89
CA LYS A 21 -18.52 -6.65 11.01
C LYS A 21 -17.00 -6.54 11.00
N SER A 22 -16.35 -7.68 11.12
CA SER A 22 -14.89 -7.78 11.02
C SER A 22 -14.49 -8.57 9.78
N VAL A 23 -13.45 -8.10 9.08
CA VAL A 23 -12.78 -8.87 8.03
C VAL A 23 -12.02 -10.01 8.70
N SER A 24 -12.14 -11.22 8.18
CA SER A 24 -11.40 -12.37 8.73
C SER A 24 -9.90 -12.26 8.44
N GLU A 25 -9.08 -12.75 9.35
CA GLU A 25 -7.62 -12.66 9.25
C GLU A 25 -7.07 -13.29 7.94
N ASP A 26 -7.64 -14.40 7.50
CA ASP A 26 -7.27 -15.07 6.26
C ASP A 26 -7.52 -14.21 5.01
N LYS A 27 -8.55 -13.36 5.02
CA LYS A 27 -8.77 -12.38 3.95
C LYS A 27 -7.78 -11.23 4.02
N VAL A 28 -7.49 -10.73 5.23
CA VAL A 28 -6.47 -9.70 5.43
C VAL A 28 -5.11 -10.19 4.97
N GLU A 29 -4.75 -11.43 5.32
CA GLU A 29 -3.50 -12.07 4.89
C GLU A 29 -3.40 -12.14 3.37
N ARG A 30 -4.46 -12.58 2.65
CA ARG A 30 -4.46 -12.59 1.18
C ARG A 30 -4.36 -11.21 0.55
N ILE A 31 -4.96 -10.19 1.18
CA ILE A 31 -4.85 -8.80 0.71
C ILE A 31 -3.41 -8.27 0.89
N VAL A 32 -2.79 -8.55 2.04
CA VAL A 32 -1.41 -8.17 2.32
C VAL A 32 -0.44 -8.94 1.42
N GLU A 33 -0.68 -10.24 1.20
CA GLU A 33 0.13 -11.07 0.31
C GLU A 33 0.09 -10.53 -1.14
N ALA A 34 -1.05 -10.06 -1.61
CA ALA A 34 -1.14 -9.42 -2.93
C ALA A 34 -0.24 -8.17 -3.02
N ALA A 35 -0.15 -7.38 -1.93
CA ALA A 35 0.78 -6.25 -1.88
C ALA A 35 2.24 -6.72 -1.86
N ARG A 36 2.56 -7.78 -1.11
CA ARG A 36 3.90 -8.36 -1.02
C ARG A 36 4.41 -8.88 -2.36
N LEU A 37 3.52 -9.42 -3.18
CA LEU A 37 3.82 -9.95 -4.52
C LEU A 37 3.92 -8.87 -5.60
N ALA A 38 3.79 -7.59 -5.24
CA ALA A 38 3.90 -6.49 -6.19
C ALA A 38 5.29 -6.44 -6.83
N PRO A 39 5.39 -6.23 -8.15
CA PRO A 39 6.67 -5.98 -8.80
C PRO A 39 7.18 -4.59 -8.38
N THR A 40 8.45 -4.53 -7.99
CA THR A 40 9.11 -3.27 -7.63
C THR A 40 10.36 -3.04 -8.47
N SER A 41 10.74 -1.77 -8.65
CA SER A 41 11.95 -1.39 -9.37
C SER A 41 13.16 -2.09 -8.75
N SER A 42 13.97 -2.73 -9.59
CA SER A 42 15.18 -3.48 -9.21
C SER A 42 14.93 -4.63 -8.22
N GLY A 43 13.68 -5.00 -7.96
CA GLY A 43 13.32 -6.02 -6.99
C GLY A 43 13.64 -5.67 -5.54
N LEU A 44 13.88 -4.39 -5.21
CA LEU A 44 14.33 -3.97 -3.88
C LEU A 44 13.22 -3.96 -2.82
N GLN A 45 11.94 -4.07 -3.23
CA GLN A 45 10.78 -4.14 -2.32
C GLN A 45 10.83 -3.06 -1.20
N PRO A 46 10.99 -1.76 -1.52
CA PRO A 46 11.38 -0.74 -0.56
C PRO A 46 10.18 -0.20 0.23
N PHE A 47 9.31 -1.08 0.74
CA PHE A 47 8.16 -0.71 1.57
C PHE A 47 7.72 -1.86 2.47
N GLU A 48 7.00 -1.51 3.51
CA GLU A 48 6.34 -2.43 4.43
C GLU A 48 4.85 -2.11 4.53
N VAL A 49 4.05 -3.13 4.88
CA VAL A 49 2.63 -2.97 5.20
C VAL A 49 2.45 -3.25 6.69
N ILE A 50 2.02 -2.24 7.44
CA ILE A 50 1.72 -2.34 8.87
C ILE A 50 0.21 -2.58 9.02
N VAL A 51 -0.19 -3.68 9.64
CA VAL A 51 -1.58 -4.00 9.93
C VAL A 51 -1.94 -3.51 11.33
N VAL A 52 -2.80 -2.50 11.43
CA VAL A 52 -3.24 -1.92 12.70
C VAL A 52 -4.64 -2.41 13.05
N THR A 53 -4.73 -3.29 14.05
CA THR A 53 -5.99 -3.81 14.58
C THR A 53 -6.39 -3.15 15.91
N ASN A 54 -5.40 -2.63 16.66
CA ASN A 54 -5.62 -1.99 17.95
C ASN A 54 -6.54 -0.77 17.81
N LYS A 55 -7.67 -0.79 18.54
CA LYS A 55 -8.71 0.24 18.44
C LYS A 55 -8.25 1.61 18.94
N GLU A 56 -7.44 1.65 19.99
CA GLU A 56 -6.94 2.90 20.57
C GLU A 56 -5.93 3.57 19.61
N VAL A 57 -5.06 2.78 18.99
CA VAL A 57 -4.14 3.27 17.96
C VAL A 57 -4.90 3.81 16.76
N ARG A 58 -5.92 3.08 16.27
CA ARG A 58 -6.76 3.54 15.16
C ARG A 58 -7.54 4.81 15.50
N ALA A 59 -7.99 4.98 16.74
CA ALA A 59 -8.65 6.22 17.18
C ALA A 59 -7.69 7.42 17.11
N ARG A 60 -6.44 7.26 17.57
CA ARG A 60 -5.41 8.29 17.44
C ARG A 60 -5.09 8.60 15.96
N ILE A 61 -5.05 7.58 15.11
CA ILE A 61 -4.84 7.76 13.67
C ILE A 61 -6.02 8.49 13.03
N GLN A 62 -7.25 8.21 13.45
CA GLN A 62 -8.43 8.91 12.95
C GLN A 62 -8.34 10.43 13.19
N GLU A 63 -7.90 10.85 14.36
CA GLU A 63 -7.75 12.28 14.70
C GLU A 63 -6.84 13.02 13.71
N ILE A 64 -5.74 12.41 13.31
CA ILE A 64 -4.78 12.96 12.34
C ILE A 64 -5.14 12.68 10.89
N ALA A 65 -6.15 11.85 10.64
CA ALA A 65 -6.71 11.53 9.33
C ALA A 65 -8.03 12.25 9.08
N TRP A 66 -8.12 13.52 9.48
CA TRP A 66 -9.26 14.42 9.27
C TRP A 66 -10.58 13.86 9.81
N ASN A 67 -10.53 13.12 10.90
CA ASN A 67 -11.67 12.46 11.52
C ASN A 67 -12.44 11.54 10.58
N GLN A 68 -11.77 10.94 9.59
CA GLN A 68 -12.40 10.01 8.67
C GLN A 68 -12.82 8.72 9.40
N ALA A 69 -14.14 8.54 9.55
CA ALA A 69 -14.72 7.47 10.37
C ALA A 69 -14.31 6.06 9.92
N GLN A 70 -14.00 5.86 8.64
CA GLN A 70 -13.60 4.55 8.11
C GLN A 70 -12.36 3.97 8.80
N VAL A 71 -11.48 4.82 9.35
CA VAL A 71 -10.28 4.40 10.09
C VAL A 71 -10.64 3.58 11.33
N THR A 72 -11.74 3.91 12.00
CA THR A 72 -12.20 3.21 13.23
C THR A 72 -13.39 2.30 12.98
N GLU A 73 -14.26 2.61 12.02
CA GLU A 73 -15.39 1.77 11.64
C GLU A 73 -14.96 0.49 10.91
N GLY A 74 -13.89 0.56 10.13
CA GLY A 74 -13.24 -0.64 9.58
C GLY A 74 -12.68 -1.51 10.70
N SER A 75 -12.50 -2.80 10.43
CA SER A 75 -11.89 -3.74 11.39
C SER A 75 -10.37 -3.69 11.39
N HIS A 76 -9.77 -3.39 10.25
CA HIS A 76 -8.31 -3.31 10.04
C HIS A 76 -7.94 -2.01 9.33
N LEU A 77 -6.76 -1.51 9.63
CA LEU A 77 -6.14 -0.43 8.90
C LEU A 77 -4.79 -0.90 8.40
N LEU A 78 -4.59 -0.91 7.09
CA LEU A 78 -3.27 -1.13 6.49
C LEU A 78 -2.58 0.21 6.31
N VAL A 79 -1.35 0.33 6.80
CA VAL A 79 -0.48 1.49 6.58
C VAL A 79 0.66 1.05 5.67
N PHE A 80 0.78 1.68 4.52
CA PHE A 80 1.90 1.46 3.60
C PHE A 80 2.99 2.46 3.92
N ALA A 81 4.15 1.97 4.31
CA ALA A 81 5.30 2.78 4.67
C ALA A 81 6.49 2.42 3.78
N ALA A 82 7.07 3.42 3.14
CA ALA A 82 8.23 3.26 2.26
C ALA A 82 9.54 3.50 3.02
N TRP A 83 10.63 2.93 2.51
CA TRP A 83 11.96 3.28 3.01
C TRP A 83 12.20 4.78 2.89
N ASP A 84 12.70 5.37 3.93
CA ASP A 84 13.10 6.77 3.96
C ASP A 84 14.32 7.07 3.08
N ASN A 85 15.15 6.04 2.84
CA ASN A 85 16.31 6.10 1.96
C ASN A 85 16.73 4.70 1.51
N TYR A 86 17.50 4.63 0.41
CA TYR A 86 18.18 3.43 -0.06
C TYR A 86 19.60 3.39 0.54
N THR A 87 19.80 2.61 1.59
CA THR A 87 21.12 2.39 2.18
C THR A 87 21.84 1.21 1.54
N ALA A 88 23.17 1.17 1.66
CA ALA A 88 23.94 0.02 1.19
C ALA A 88 23.49 -1.30 1.84
N ASP A 89 23.17 -1.26 3.13
CA ASP A 89 22.73 -2.44 3.90
C ASP A 89 21.41 -2.99 3.35
N ARG A 90 20.43 -2.12 3.06
CA ARG A 90 19.14 -2.51 2.48
C ARG A 90 19.29 -3.11 1.10
N ILE A 91 20.12 -2.51 0.25
CA ILE A 91 20.42 -3.03 -1.08
C ILE A 91 21.08 -4.40 -0.97
N ASN A 92 22.14 -4.52 -0.14
CA ASN A 92 22.85 -5.78 0.06
C ASN A 92 21.92 -6.88 0.59
N TYR A 93 21.10 -6.57 1.60
CA TYR A 93 20.13 -7.51 2.15
C TYR A 93 19.23 -8.11 1.06
N MET A 94 18.68 -7.28 0.16
CA MET A 94 17.78 -7.77 -0.89
C MET A 94 18.49 -8.66 -1.92
N PHE A 95 19.73 -8.31 -2.28
CA PHE A 95 20.52 -9.13 -3.20
C PHE A 95 20.95 -10.47 -2.56
N ASP A 96 21.32 -10.44 -1.28
CA ASP A 96 21.68 -11.65 -0.54
C ASP A 96 20.44 -12.56 -0.39
N LEU A 97 19.29 -12.01 -0.02
CA LEU A 97 18.03 -12.75 0.02
C LEU A 97 17.72 -13.45 -1.31
N VAL A 98 17.87 -12.74 -2.43
CA VAL A 98 17.60 -13.32 -3.76
C VAL A 98 18.60 -14.45 -4.09
N ASN A 99 19.88 -14.26 -3.75
CA ASN A 99 20.90 -15.30 -3.97
C ASN A 99 20.64 -16.55 -3.11
N ASP A 100 20.25 -16.35 -1.84
CA ASP A 100 19.97 -17.43 -0.90
C ASP A 100 18.72 -18.22 -1.33
N GLU A 101 17.64 -17.54 -1.67
CA GLU A 101 16.39 -18.16 -2.15
C GLU A 101 16.57 -18.93 -3.48
N ARG A 102 17.44 -18.44 -4.36
CA ARG A 102 17.74 -19.10 -5.64
C ARG A 102 18.81 -20.17 -5.53
N GLY A 103 19.58 -20.18 -4.45
CA GLY A 103 20.66 -21.13 -4.20
C GLY A 103 21.92 -20.94 -5.06
N PHE A 104 22.07 -19.80 -5.74
CA PHE A 104 23.25 -19.47 -6.55
C PHE A 104 23.47 -17.97 -6.69
N LYS A 105 24.73 -17.59 -6.96
CA LYS A 105 25.11 -16.22 -7.31
C LYS A 105 25.31 -16.12 -8.82
N ASN A 106 24.81 -15.03 -9.40
CA ASN A 106 24.96 -14.73 -10.83
C ASN A 106 25.80 -13.47 -10.98
N GLU A 107 26.87 -13.54 -11.80
CA GLU A 107 27.80 -12.41 -12.01
C GLU A 107 27.08 -11.15 -12.51
N GLY A 108 26.16 -11.28 -13.47
CA GLY A 108 25.40 -10.14 -14.00
C GLY A 108 24.53 -9.50 -12.91
N PHE A 109 23.98 -10.29 -11.98
CA PHE A 109 23.19 -9.80 -10.85
C PHE A 109 24.08 -9.10 -9.81
N GLU A 110 25.28 -9.62 -9.53
CA GLU A 110 26.24 -8.95 -8.67
C GLU A 110 26.76 -7.63 -9.26
N ASN A 111 27.01 -7.57 -10.57
CA ASN A 111 27.34 -6.33 -11.27
C ASN A 111 26.21 -5.30 -11.16
N TYR A 112 24.97 -5.76 -11.25
CA TYR A 112 23.78 -4.90 -11.02
C TYR A 112 23.72 -4.38 -9.57
N ARG A 113 24.03 -5.22 -8.57
CA ARG A 113 24.18 -4.80 -7.17
C ARG A 113 25.17 -3.65 -7.04
N GLN A 114 26.37 -3.79 -7.62
CA GLN A 114 27.41 -2.75 -7.56
C GLN A 114 26.95 -1.43 -8.21
N MET A 115 26.24 -1.51 -9.33
CA MET A 115 25.64 -0.34 -9.96
C MET A 115 24.66 0.37 -9.05
N LEU A 116 23.77 -0.35 -8.37
CA LEU A 116 22.79 0.25 -7.43
C LEU A 116 23.47 0.83 -6.20
N LEU A 117 24.50 0.17 -5.65
CA LEU A 117 25.32 0.67 -4.55
C LEU A 117 26.05 1.96 -4.92
N GLY A 118 26.45 2.13 -6.17
CA GLY A 118 27.06 3.38 -6.66
C GLY A 118 26.04 4.48 -6.92
N MET A 119 24.77 4.14 -7.13
CA MET A 119 23.73 5.10 -7.54
C MET A 119 22.92 5.65 -6.38
N TYR A 120 22.36 4.77 -5.53
CA TYR A 120 21.36 5.18 -4.55
C TYR A 120 21.92 5.84 -3.27
N PRO A 121 22.97 5.30 -2.58
CA PRO A 121 23.43 5.85 -1.31
C PRO A 121 23.94 7.31 -1.39
N GLY A 122 24.42 7.73 -2.57
CA GLY A 122 24.88 9.10 -2.80
C GLY A 122 23.81 10.07 -3.30
N ARG A 123 22.59 9.59 -3.52
CA ARG A 123 21.47 10.39 -4.03
C ARG A 123 20.75 11.09 -2.88
N ASP A 124 20.06 12.20 -3.19
CA ASP A 124 19.20 12.90 -2.25
C ASP A 124 18.20 11.94 -1.59
N PRO A 125 18.16 11.88 -0.24
CA PRO A 125 17.23 11.02 0.49
C PRO A 125 15.75 11.24 0.15
N ASP A 126 15.31 12.48 -0.05
CA ASP A 126 13.93 12.76 -0.42
C ASP A 126 13.60 12.25 -1.81
N ALA A 127 14.53 12.37 -2.76
CA ALA A 127 14.36 11.76 -4.08
C ALA A 127 14.36 10.22 -4.03
N ASN A 128 15.09 9.63 -3.09
CA ASN A 128 15.06 8.19 -2.81
C ASN A 128 13.72 7.78 -2.19
N PHE A 129 13.23 8.52 -1.21
CA PHE A 129 11.93 8.28 -0.60
C PHE A 129 10.79 8.36 -1.63
N GLU A 130 10.77 9.39 -2.47
CA GLU A 130 9.78 9.52 -3.55
C GLU A 130 9.79 8.32 -4.51
N HIS A 131 10.97 7.79 -4.81
CA HIS A 131 11.08 6.57 -5.62
C HIS A 131 10.55 5.35 -4.87
N ALA A 132 10.86 5.19 -3.60
CA ALA A 132 10.37 4.10 -2.76
C ALA A 132 8.84 4.18 -2.57
N ALA A 133 8.31 5.38 -2.35
CA ALA A 133 6.87 5.62 -2.24
C ALA A 133 6.10 5.17 -3.49
N ARG A 134 6.64 5.41 -4.70
CA ARG A 134 6.01 4.91 -5.95
C ARG A 134 5.93 3.39 -5.98
N GLN A 135 6.92 2.68 -5.39
CA GLN A 135 6.87 1.22 -5.29
C GLN A 135 5.79 0.77 -4.28
N ALA A 136 5.64 1.49 -3.16
CA ALA A 136 4.56 1.25 -2.21
C ALA A 136 3.17 1.43 -2.85
N TYR A 137 2.99 2.41 -3.76
CA TYR A 137 1.75 2.59 -4.51
C TYR A 137 1.43 1.43 -5.45
N ILE A 138 2.42 0.74 -6.01
CA ILE A 138 2.18 -0.47 -6.81
C ILE A 138 1.58 -1.55 -5.91
N GLY A 139 2.18 -1.82 -4.75
CA GLY A 139 1.65 -2.76 -3.76
C GLY A 139 0.28 -2.35 -3.23
N PHE A 140 0.09 -1.07 -2.96
CA PHE A 140 -1.19 -0.51 -2.55
C PHE A 140 -2.30 -0.75 -3.58
N GLY A 141 -2.02 -0.50 -4.86
CA GLY A 141 -2.97 -0.78 -5.95
C GLY A 141 -3.35 -2.27 -6.03
N MET A 142 -2.40 -3.17 -5.79
CA MET A 142 -2.65 -4.61 -5.72
C MET A 142 -3.51 -4.98 -4.51
N ALA A 143 -3.25 -4.42 -3.33
CA ALA A 143 -4.09 -4.62 -2.14
C ALA A 143 -5.53 -4.14 -2.35
N VAL A 144 -5.72 -2.97 -2.98
CA VAL A 144 -7.05 -2.44 -3.33
C VAL A 144 -7.82 -3.37 -4.28
N ALA A 145 -7.12 -3.96 -5.26
CA ALA A 145 -7.72 -4.93 -6.16
C ALA A 145 -8.04 -6.24 -5.44
N ALA A 146 -7.11 -6.76 -4.63
CA ALA A 146 -7.29 -7.98 -3.84
C ALA A 146 -8.47 -7.86 -2.88
N ALA A 147 -8.59 -6.73 -2.17
CA ALA A 147 -9.75 -6.48 -1.30
C ALA A 147 -11.08 -6.62 -2.08
N ALA A 148 -11.16 -6.10 -3.30
CA ALA A 148 -12.34 -6.26 -4.14
C ALA A 148 -12.61 -7.73 -4.52
N PHE A 149 -11.56 -8.52 -4.79
CA PHE A 149 -11.72 -9.96 -5.06
C PHE A 149 -12.20 -10.72 -3.82
N GLU A 150 -11.71 -10.37 -2.63
CA GLU A 150 -12.14 -10.95 -1.36
C GLU A 150 -13.54 -10.48 -0.91
N GLY A 151 -14.17 -9.56 -1.66
CA GLY A 151 -15.45 -8.96 -1.27
C GLY A 151 -15.34 -8.10 -0.01
N VAL A 152 -14.17 -7.52 0.22
CA VAL A 152 -13.86 -6.60 1.32
C VAL A 152 -13.91 -5.17 0.80
N ASP A 153 -14.62 -4.32 1.51
CA ASP A 153 -14.62 -2.90 1.23
C ASP A 153 -13.33 -2.25 1.73
N ALA A 154 -12.80 -1.35 0.92
CA ALA A 154 -11.54 -0.67 1.21
C ALA A 154 -11.63 0.80 0.80
N THR A 155 -11.08 1.68 1.62
CA THR A 155 -11.07 3.12 1.36
C THR A 155 -9.63 3.61 1.22
N PRO A 156 -9.12 3.80 -0.02
CA PRO A 156 -7.80 4.38 -0.24
C PRO A 156 -7.73 5.83 0.28
N MET A 157 -6.72 6.14 1.10
CA MET A 157 -6.58 7.46 1.72
C MET A 157 -5.13 7.95 1.67
N GLU A 158 -4.98 9.24 1.29
CA GLU A 158 -3.77 10.05 1.46
C GLU A 158 -4.02 11.19 2.46
N GLY A 159 -5.29 11.40 2.86
CA GLY A 159 -5.71 12.47 3.74
C GLY A 159 -5.40 12.17 5.21
N PHE A 160 -4.13 12.33 5.60
CA PHE A 160 -3.64 12.25 6.98
C PHE A 160 -2.34 13.04 7.13
N GLU A 161 -1.97 13.34 8.38
CA GLU A 161 -0.71 14.00 8.72
C GLU A 161 0.40 12.94 8.84
N ALA A 162 1.23 12.79 7.80
CA ALA A 162 2.21 11.71 7.69
C ALA A 162 3.23 11.69 8.86
N ASP A 163 3.78 12.84 9.24
CA ASP A 163 4.76 12.91 10.33
C ASP A 163 4.15 12.44 11.67
N LYS A 164 2.89 12.79 11.94
CA LYS A 164 2.20 12.32 13.15
C LYS A 164 1.88 10.82 13.10
N LEU A 165 1.55 10.29 11.92
CA LEU A 165 1.37 8.84 11.75
C LEU A 165 2.69 8.10 11.99
N ASP A 166 3.79 8.62 11.46
CA ASP A 166 5.12 8.08 11.68
C ASP A 166 5.48 8.04 13.18
N GLU A 167 5.16 9.10 13.94
CA GLU A 167 5.32 9.15 15.39
C GLU A 167 4.46 8.11 16.12
N ILE A 168 3.15 8.02 15.77
CA ILE A 168 2.21 7.06 16.39
C ILE A 168 2.71 5.62 16.26
N LEU A 169 3.33 5.29 15.12
CA LEU A 169 3.76 3.93 14.79
C LEU A 169 5.27 3.69 14.94
N GLY A 170 6.05 4.70 15.33
CA GLY A 170 7.52 4.61 15.48
C GLY A 170 8.21 4.26 14.16
N LEU A 171 7.76 4.82 13.02
CA LEU A 171 8.26 4.43 11.71
C LEU A 171 9.66 4.99 11.43
N ARG A 172 9.95 6.20 11.87
CA ARG A 172 11.25 6.85 11.63
C ARG A 172 12.42 6.08 12.26
N GLU A 173 12.22 5.47 13.41
CA GLU A 173 13.21 4.61 14.06
C GLU A 173 13.55 3.36 13.26
N LYS A 174 12.62 2.95 12.38
CA LYS A 174 12.79 1.82 11.46
C LYS A 174 13.28 2.24 10.08
N GLY A 175 13.54 3.55 9.89
CA GLY A 175 13.88 4.12 8.59
C GLY A 175 12.73 4.07 7.59
N LEU A 176 11.50 4.19 8.05
CA LEU A 176 10.29 4.18 7.25
C LEU A 176 9.56 5.51 7.33
N ARG A 177 8.81 5.82 6.29
CA ARG A 177 7.87 6.94 6.22
C ARG A 177 6.53 6.46 5.68
N SER A 178 5.43 6.86 6.31
CA SER A 178 4.09 6.54 5.84
C SER A 178 3.79 7.20 4.48
N VAL A 179 3.12 6.47 3.60
CA VAL A 179 2.80 6.90 2.23
C VAL A 179 1.29 6.98 2.03
N THR A 180 0.56 5.94 2.40
CA THR A 180 -0.89 5.85 2.22
C THR A 180 -1.48 4.85 3.20
N ILE A 181 -2.78 4.99 3.49
CA ILE A 181 -3.51 4.10 4.40
C ILE A 181 -4.74 3.50 3.73
N LEU A 182 -5.14 2.31 4.16
CA LEU A 182 -6.25 1.54 3.60
C LEU A 182 -7.08 0.91 4.72
N PRO A 183 -8.11 1.59 5.24
CA PRO A 183 -9.11 0.94 6.07
C PRO A 183 -9.80 -0.20 5.32
N LEU A 184 -9.96 -1.34 5.97
CA LEU A 184 -10.67 -2.53 5.50
C LEU A 184 -11.88 -2.81 6.36
N GLY A 185 -13.00 -3.16 5.75
CA GLY A 185 -14.24 -3.49 6.44
C GLY A 185 -15.32 -3.96 5.49
N TYR A 186 -16.56 -3.79 5.90
CA TYR A 186 -17.72 -4.02 5.07
C TYR A 186 -18.61 -2.77 5.11
N ARG A 187 -19.13 -2.36 3.95
CA ARG A 187 -20.02 -1.20 3.84
C ARG A 187 -21.24 -1.36 4.74
N ALA A 188 -21.64 -0.26 5.39
CA ALA A 188 -22.91 -0.20 6.11
C ALA A 188 -24.07 -0.24 5.10
N SER A 189 -25.24 -0.70 5.57
CA SER A 189 -26.48 -0.71 4.78
C SER A 189 -27.01 0.71 4.52
N GLU A 190 -26.66 1.66 5.38
CA GLU A 190 -27.15 3.04 5.34
C GLU A 190 -26.02 4.05 5.68
N GLY A 191 -26.22 5.30 5.33
CA GLY A 191 -25.32 6.41 5.70
C GLY A 191 -24.10 6.58 4.79
N ASP A 192 -23.89 5.72 3.79
CA ASP A 192 -22.86 5.94 2.76
C ASP A 192 -23.45 6.71 1.58
N TRP A 193 -23.18 8.01 1.56
CA TRP A 193 -23.70 8.91 0.51
C TRP A 193 -23.17 8.61 -0.90
N LEU A 194 -22.05 7.89 -0.99
CA LEU A 194 -21.43 7.53 -2.27
C LEU A 194 -21.98 6.21 -2.85
N ALA A 195 -22.52 5.34 -2.01
CA ALA A 195 -23.00 4.02 -2.41
C ALA A 195 -24.04 4.03 -3.56
N PRO A 196 -25.05 4.92 -3.58
CA PRO A 196 -26.02 4.98 -4.65
C PRO A 196 -25.52 5.66 -5.92
N LEU A 197 -24.34 6.28 -5.90
CA LEU A 197 -23.86 7.08 -7.02
C LEU A 197 -23.10 6.22 -8.03
N LYS A 198 -23.32 6.56 -9.31
CA LYS A 198 -22.62 5.90 -10.42
C LYS A 198 -21.13 6.22 -10.35
N LYS A 199 -20.30 5.18 -10.51
CA LYS A 199 -18.85 5.34 -10.68
C LYS A 199 -18.56 6.12 -11.96
N VAL A 200 -17.78 7.20 -11.84
CA VAL A 200 -17.37 8.04 -12.96
C VAL A 200 -15.90 7.81 -13.27
N ARG A 201 -15.58 7.69 -14.54
CA ARG A 201 -14.23 7.70 -15.11
C ARG A 201 -14.23 8.51 -16.40
N ARG A 202 -13.09 9.06 -16.76
CA ARG A 202 -12.93 9.72 -18.06
C ARG A 202 -13.29 8.76 -19.21
N PRO A 203 -13.81 9.24 -20.33
CA PRO A 203 -13.98 8.44 -21.55
C PRO A 203 -12.67 7.74 -21.95
N LYS A 204 -12.79 6.57 -22.57
CA LYS A 204 -11.62 5.74 -22.90
C LYS A 204 -10.68 6.42 -23.91
N ASP A 205 -11.23 7.13 -24.86
CA ASP A 205 -10.52 7.89 -25.88
C ASP A 205 -9.75 9.08 -25.33
N GLU A 206 -10.22 9.69 -24.22
CA GLU A 206 -9.48 10.71 -23.48
C GLU A 206 -8.41 10.11 -22.54
N PHE A 207 -8.58 8.86 -22.14
CA PHE A 207 -7.69 8.20 -21.18
C PHE A 207 -6.53 7.44 -21.84
N VAL A 208 -6.73 6.95 -23.07
CA VAL A 208 -5.77 6.14 -23.81
C VAL A 208 -5.34 6.86 -25.08
N SER A 209 -4.04 7.04 -25.23
CA SER A 209 -3.44 7.46 -26.50
C SER A 209 -2.70 6.28 -27.13
N VAL A 210 -2.91 6.05 -28.42
CA VAL A 210 -2.22 5.02 -29.20
C VAL A 210 -1.27 5.70 -30.17
N VAL A 211 0.01 5.32 -30.11
CA VAL A 211 1.02 5.70 -31.10
C VAL A 211 1.30 4.44 -31.93
N ALA A 212 0.95 4.50 -33.24
CA ALA A 212 1.13 3.40 -34.19
C ALA A 212 2.31 3.65 -35.12
#